data_a4f2b12b2161359c2b91e6f5e91b658c
#
_entry.id   a4f2b12b2161359c2b91e6f5e91b658c
#
_cell.length_a   1.000
_cell.length_b   1.000
_cell.length_c   1.000
_cell.angle_alpha   90.00
_cell.angle_beta   90.00
_cell.angle_gamma   90.00
#
_symmetry.space_group_name_H-M   'P 1'
#
loop_
_entity.id
_entity.type
_entity.pdbx_description
1 polymer ?
#
loop_
_entity_poly.entity_id
_entity_poly.type
_entity_poly.pdbx_seq_one_letter_code
_entity_poly.pdbx_strand_id
1 'polypeptide(L)'
;MPLLYIVGIAVSIPLIIHCIRTGRNTVWVFVMLALPLIGSAAYFFVEIFPDLHSSRTSRRALRGLRSTLNPEGSLRQAENAMKVSGTVASRQKYADELVRMGRAAEAVPIYQNCLTGVFTEDPKLLLGYAHAQFAAGDPAAARHTLDELIGKNPEFRSPDGHLLYARALEGEGSDEKALSEYATLADYYPGAEAGVRYAKLLKRLGQGPLARQTLQALLERARLAPAHYRRAQREWLDEAASEMRG
;
A
#
# COMPACT_ATOMS: atom_id res chain seq x y z
N MET A 1 -23.09 -38.65 -22.55
CA MET A 1 -23.97 -38.09 -21.50
C MET A 1 -23.44 -38.32 -20.06
N PRO A 2 -22.82 -39.48 -19.66
CA PRO A 2 -22.36 -39.64 -18.26
C PRO A 2 -21.22 -38.72 -17.83
N LEU A 3 -20.33 -38.32 -18.74
CA LEU A 3 -19.16 -37.51 -18.42
C LEU A 3 -19.54 -36.10 -17.94
N LEU A 4 -20.51 -35.44 -18.58
CA LEU A 4 -21.01 -34.12 -18.20
C LEU A 4 -21.68 -34.14 -16.81
N TYR A 5 -22.34 -35.22 -16.46
CA TYR A 5 -22.97 -35.41 -15.15
C TYR A 5 -21.93 -35.59 -14.05
N ILE A 6 -20.88 -36.36 -14.29
CA ILE A 6 -19.76 -36.57 -13.35
C ILE A 6 -19.01 -35.25 -13.11
N VAL A 7 -18.74 -34.49 -14.16
CA VAL A 7 -18.11 -33.15 -14.04
C VAL A 7 -19.01 -32.21 -13.24
N GLY A 8 -20.32 -32.23 -13.49
CA GLY A 8 -21.28 -31.43 -12.75
C GLY A 8 -21.27 -31.72 -11.24
N ILE A 9 -21.24 -33.00 -10.86
CA ILE A 9 -21.14 -33.40 -9.44
C ILE A 9 -19.83 -32.97 -8.83
N ALA A 10 -18.71 -33.12 -9.54
CA ALA A 10 -17.41 -32.70 -9.03
C ALA A 10 -17.33 -31.18 -8.74
N VAL A 11 -18.00 -30.35 -9.55
CA VAL A 11 -18.13 -28.91 -9.34
C VAL A 11 -19.11 -28.57 -8.21
N SER A 12 -20.16 -29.37 -8.02
CA SER A 12 -21.19 -29.13 -6.99
C SER A 12 -20.67 -29.39 -5.57
N ILE A 13 -19.75 -30.34 -5.38
CA ILE A 13 -19.24 -30.71 -4.06
C ILE A 13 -18.64 -29.52 -3.29
N PRO A 14 -17.66 -28.76 -3.83
CA PRO A 14 -17.10 -27.61 -3.13
C PRO A 14 -18.12 -26.51 -2.88
N LEU A 15 -19.12 -26.33 -3.76
CA LEU A 15 -20.17 -25.33 -3.61
C LEU A 15 -21.17 -25.73 -2.52
N ILE A 16 -21.49 -27.01 -2.39
CA ILE A 16 -22.30 -27.55 -1.31
C ILE A 16 -21.60 -27.36 0.04
N ILE A 17 -20.31 -27.69 0.12
CA ILE A 17 -19.51 -27.47 1.33
C ILE A 17 -19.49 -25.97 1.68
N HIS A 18 -19.34 -25.11 0.70
CA HIS A 18 -19.40 -23.65 0.90
C HIS A 18 -20.77 -23.20 1.42
N CYS A 19 -21.87 -23.69 0.83
CA CYS A 19 -23.22 -23.38 1.26
C CYS A 19 -23.47 -23.77 2.73
N ILE A 20 -23.04 -24.97 3.12
CA ILE A 20 -23.21 -25.48 4.50
C ILE A 20 -22.34 -24.68 5.49
N ARG A 21 -21.06 -24.38 5.15
CA ARG A 21 -20.15 -23.64 6.02
C ARG A 21 -20.54 -22.19 6.21
N THR A 22 -21.16 -21.57 5.22
CA THR A 22 -21.60 -20.16 5.27
C THR A 22 -23.01 -19.99 5.85
N GLY A 23 -23.69 -21.08 6.24
CA GLY A 23 -25.03 -21.05 6.83
C GLY A 23 -26.12 -20.53 5.88
N ARG A 24 -25.92 -20.67 4.58
CA ARG A 24 -26.88 -20.23 3.57
C ARG A 24 -28.05 -21.18 3.44
N ASN A 25 -29.11 -20.74 2.75
CA ASN A 25 -30.34 -21.49 2.63
C ASN A 25 -30.08 -22.89 2.02
N THR A 26 -30.39 -23.93 2.77
CA THR A 26 -30.20 -25.34 2.42
C THR A 26 -30.96 -25.77 1.15
N VAL A 27 -31.92 -24.98 0.70
CA VAL A 27 -32.62 -25.21 -0.59
C VAL A 27 -31.62 -25.29 -1.76
N TRP A 28 -30.54 -24.54 -1.70
CA TRP A 28 -29.48 -24.56 -2.73
C TRP A 28 -28.79 -25.91 -2.84
N VAL A 29 -28.65 -26.64 -1.73
CA VAL A 29 -28.07 -28.01 -1.74
C VAL A 29 -28.92 -28.95 -2.57
N PHE A 30 -30.26 -28.87 -2.42
CA PHE A 30 -31.17 -29.68 -3.23
C PHE A 30 -31.16 -29.30 -4.70
N VAL A 31 -31.08 -28.01 -5.02
CA VAL A 31 -31.01 -27.53 -6.40
C VAL A 31 -29.70 -27.99 -7.09
N MET A 32 -28.58 -27.93 -6.38
CA MET A 32 -27.27 -28.40 -6.91
C MET A 32 -27.23 -29.92 -7.05
N LEU A 33 -27.95 -30.65 -6.22
CA LEU A 33 -28.03 -32.11 -6.30
C LEU A 33 -28.95 -32.59 -7.45
N ALA A 34 -30.07 -31.89 -7.65
CA ALA A 34 -31.03 -32.23 -8.72
C ALA A 34 -30.54 -31.85 -10.11
N LEU A 35 -29.85 -30.70 -10.23
CA LEU A 35 -29.34 -30.17 -11.48
C LEU A 35 -27.86 -29.68 -11.30
N PRO A 36 -26.87 -30.62 -11.31
CA PRO A 36 -25.53 -30.34 -10.85
C PRO A 36 -24.84 -29.16 -11.58
N LEU A 37 -24.97 -29.02 -12.89
CA LEU A 37 -24.38 -27.93 -13.67
C LEU A 37 -25.17 -26.62 -13.56
N ILE A 38 -26.50 -26.70 -13.75
CA ILE A 38 -27.37 -25.51 -13.75
C ILE A 38 -27.52 -24.97 -12.34
N GLY A 39 -27.71 -25.86 -11.35
CA GLY A 39 -27.81 -25.47 -9.94
C GLY A 39 -26.52 -24.87 -9.39
N SER A 40 -25.37 -25.41 -9.78
CA SER A 40 -24.06 -24.84 -9.40
C SER A 40 -23.83 -23.48 -10.04
N ALA A 41 -24.17 -23.30 -11.31
CA ALA A 41 -24.11 -22.01 -11.96
C ALA A 41 -25.06 -20.98 -11.34
N ALA A 42 -26.33 -21.40 -11.10
CA ALA A 42 -27.30 -20.51 -10.46
C ALA A 42 -26.88 -20.11 -9.04
N TYR A 43 -26.38 -21.03 -8.23
CA TYR A 43 -25.84 -20.74 -6.90
C TYR A 43 -24.67 -19.77 -6.97
N PHE A 44 -23.74 -19.97 -7.91
CA PHE A 44 -22.61 -19.07 -8.09
C PHE A 44 -23.06 -17.65 -8.44
N PHE A 45 -23.96 -17.50 -9.42
CA PHE A 45 -24.39 -16.16 -9.85
C PHE A 45 -25.33 -15.46 -8.85
N VAL A 46 -26.16 -16.20 -8.11
CA VAL A 46 -27.13 -15.60 -7.19
C VAL A 46 -26.53 -15.34 -5.81
N GLU A 47 -25.67 -16.24 -5.32
CA GLU A 47 -25.16 -16.19 -3.96
C GLU A 47 -23.70 -15.76 -3.84
N ILE A 48 -22.81 -16.26 -4.70
CA ILE A 48 -21.37 -15.97 -4.61
C ILE A 48 -21.01 -14.68 -5.37
N PHE A 49 -21.57 -14.49 -6.56
CA PHE A 49 -21.23 -13.36 -7.42
C PHE A 49 -21.60 -11.99 -6.81
N PRO A 50 -22.78 -11.78 -6.17
CA PRO A 50 -23.08 -10.52 -5.49
C PRO A 50 -22.14 -10.24 -4.31
N ASP A 51 -21.74 -11.26 -3.55
CA ASP A 51 -20.80 -11.11 -2.44
C ASP A 51 -19.40 -10.73 -2.90
N LEU A 52 -18.94 -11.31 -4.00
CA LEU A 52 -17.67 -10.92 -4.65
C LEU A 52 -17.70 -9.45 -5.09
N HIS A 53 -18.82 -8.96 -5.61
CA HIS A 53 -18.98 -7.57 -6.02
C HIS A 53 -19.29 -6.60 -4.86
N SER A 54 -19.90 -7.07 -3.81
CA SER A 54 -20.30 -6.24 -2.66
C SER A 54 -19.22 -6.11 -1.60
N SER A 55 -18.23 -7.01 -1.56
CA SER A 55 -17.21 -6.99 -0.52
C SER A 55 -16.37 -5.72 -0.60
N ARG A 56 -16.17 -5.05 0.56
CA ARG A 56 -15.34 -3.84 0.67
C ARG A 56 -13.90 -4.09 0.18
N THR A 57 -13.42 -5.32 0.31
CA THR A 57 -12.09 -5.76 -0.13
C THR A 57 -11.98 -5.85 -1.65
N SER A 58 -13.00 -6.43 -2.33
CA SER A 58 -13.05 -6.49 -3.80
C SER A 58 -13.15 -5.11 -4.42
N ARG A 59 -13.96 -4.22 -3.83
CA ARG A 59 -14.08 -2.83 -4.29
C ARG A 59 -12.79 -2.03 -4.09
N ARG A 60 -12.02 -2.32 -3.04
CA ARG A 60 -10.68 -1.72 -2.84
C ARG A 60 -9.67 -2.25 -3.84
N ALA A 61 -9.64 -3.57 -4.08
CA ALA A 61 -8.77 -4.20 -5.06
C ALA A 61 -9.08 -3.74 -6.50
N LEU A 62 -10.36 -3.67 -6.88
CA LEU A 62 -10.80 -3.17 -8.18
C LEU A 62 -10.50 -1.67 -8.36
N ARG A 63 -10.64 -0.86 -7.29
CA ARG A 63 -10.23 0.56 -7.34
C ARG A 63 -8.72 0.71 -7.51
N GLY A 64 -7.92 -0.10 -6.80
CA GLY A 64 -6.47 -0.13 -6.97
C GLY A 64 -6.06 -0.51 -8.40
N LEU A 65 -6.64 -1.58 -8.96
CA LEU A 65 -6.42 -1.98 -10.34
C LEU A 65 -6.84 -0.89 -11.35
N ARG A 66 -8.01 -0.27 -11.15
CA ARG A 66 -8.50 0.79 -12.02
C ARG A 66 -7.65 2.04 -11.97
N SER A 67 -7.12 2.41 -10.80
CA SER A 67 -6.21 3.56 -10.66
C SER A 67 -4.85 3.29 -11.30
N THR A 68 -4.39 2.05 -11.32
CA THR A 68 -3.15 1.65 -11.99
C THR A 68 -3.33 1.58 -13.51
N LEU A 69 -4.50 1.11 -13.99
CA LEU A 69 -4.79 0.97 -15.43
C LEU A 69 -5.22 2.29 -16.09
N ASN A 70 -5.82 3.21 -15.34
CA ASN A 70 -6.24 4.52 -15.85
C ASN A 70 -5.98 5.62 -14.80
N PRO A 71 -4.72 6.02 -14.63
CA PRO A 71 -4.32 7.01 -13.63
C PRO A 71 -4.93 8.39 -13.88
N GLU A 72 -5.05 8.82 -15.14
CA GLU A 72 -5.69 10.09 -15.48
C GLU A 72 -7.18 10.10 -15.15
N GLY A 73 -7.88 8.98 -15.36
CA GLY A 73 -9.29 8.85 -14.99
C GLY A 73 -9.51 8.96 -13.48
N SER A 74 -8.58 8.43 -12.68
CA SER A 74 -8.58 8.52 -11.23
C SER A 74 -8.36 9.97 -10.76
N LEU A 75 -7.42 10.68 -11.36
CA LEU A 75 -7.16 12.08 -11.08
C LEU A 75 -8.38 12.96 -11.43
N ARG A 76 -8.96 12.81 -12.62
CA ARG A 76 -10.18 13.55 -13.03
C ARG A 76 -11.36 13.28 -12.09
N GLN A 77 -11.53 12.04 -11.64
CA GLN A 77 -12.57 11.70 -10.68
C GLN A 77 -12.36 12.39 -9.33
N ALA A 78 -11.12 12.43 -8.83
CA ALA A 78 -10.78 13.09 -7.58
C ALA A 78 -10.95 14.62 -7.71
N GLU A 79 -10.55 15.22 -8.82
CA GLU A 79 -10.74 16.63 -9.13
C GLU A 79 -12.22 17.01 -9.15
N ASN A 80 -13.05 16.24 -9.85
CA ASN A 80 -14.50 16.48 -9.90
C ASN A 80 -15.13 16.34 -8.51
N ALA A 81 -14.73 15.34 -7.72
CA ALA A 81 -15.20 15.17 -6.35
C ALA A 81 -14.82 16.38 -5.47
N MET A 82 -13.62 16.92 -5.65
CA MET A 82 -13.18 18.13 -4.96
C MET A 82 -14.01 19.35 -5.37
N LYS A 83 -14.28 19.53 -6.68
CA LYS A 83 -15.09 20.65 -7.19
C LYS A 83 -16.54 20.59 -6.69
N VAL A 84 -17.11 19.39 -6.58
CA VAL A 84 -18.50 19.21 -6.15
C VAL A 84 -18.68 19.33 -4.64
N SER A 85 -17.83 18.66 -3.84
CA SER A 85 -18.02 18.59 -2.40
C SER A 85 -17.19 19.61 -1.61
N GLY A 86 -16.02 20.02 -2.12
CA GLY A 86 -15.14 20.99 -1.49
C GLY A 86 -14.63 20.61 -0.08
N THR A 87 -14.89 19.38 0.39
CA THR A 87 -14.50 18.92 1.72
C THR A 87 -12.99 18.69 1.82
N VAL A 88 -12.46 18.75 3.05
CA VAL A 88 -11.04 18.42 3.31
C VAL A 88 -10.69 17.03 2.78
N ALA A 89 -11.55 16.04 3.00
CA ALA A 89 -11.33 14.67 2.51
C ALA A 89 -11.26 14.57 0.97
N SER A 90 -12.07 15.35 0.24
CA SER A 90 -12.02 15.38 -1.24
C SER A 90 -10.78 16.11 -1.77
N ARG A 91 -10.36 17.20 -1.11
CA ARG A 91 -9.12 17.92 -1.42
C ARG A 91 -7.89 17.04 -1.16
N GLN A 92 -7.84 16.38 0.00
CA GLN A 92 -6.78 15.42 0.33
C GLN A 92 -6.67 14.34 -0.75
N LYS A 93 -7.80 13.71 -1.11
CA LYS A 93 -7.78 12.66 -2.13
C LYS A 93 -7.28 13.17 -3.49
N TYR A 94 -7.63 14.40 -3.87
CA TYR A 94 -7.12 14.99 -5.10
C TYR A 94 -5.61 15.26 -5.01
N ALA A 95 -5.13 15.77 -3.89
CA ALA A 95 -3.71 15.98 -3.65
C ALA A 95 -2.91 14.66 -3.64
N ASP A 96 -3.46 13.58 -3.02
CA ASP A 96 -2.85 12.24 -3.08
C ASP A 96 -2.68 11.75 -4.53
N GLU A 97 -3.71 11.94 -5.38
CA GLU A 97 -3.64 11.56 -6.79
C GLU A 97 -2.63 12.40 -7.58
N LEU A 98 -2.48 13.69 -7.29
CA LEU A 98 -1.45 14.55 -7.88
C LEU A 98 -0.05 14.06 -7.51
N VAL A 99 0.21 13.75 -6.25
CA VAL A 99 1.50 13.18 -5.81
C VAL A 99 1.79 11.87 -6.54
N ARG A 100 0.81 10.98 -6.64
CA ARG A 100 0.93 9.69 -7.34
C ARG A 100 1.24 9.86 -8.83
N MET A 101 0.76 10.94 -9.44
CA MET A 101 1.01 11.29 -10.84
C MET A 101 2.34 12.06 -11.07
N GLY A 102 3.17 12.24 -10.03
CA GLY A 102 4.40 13.01 -10.11
C GLY A 102 4.18 14.54 -10.14
N ARG A 103 2.95 15.02 -9.90
CA ARG A 103 2.58 16.44 -9.88
C ARG A 103 2.55 16.98 -8.44
N ALA A 104 3.56 16.63 -7.66
CA ALA A 104 3.62 16.91 -6.23
C ALA A 104 3.63 18.42 -5.92
N ALA A 105 4.25 19.24 -6.76
CA ALA A 105 4.27 20.69 -6.59
C ALA A 105 2.84 21.30 -6.59
N GLU A 106 1.90 20.70 -7.33
CA GLU A 106 0.51 21.13 -7.33
C GLU A 106 -0.28 20.63 -6.10
N ALA A 107 0.16 19.52 -5.50
CA ALA A 107 -0.46 18.98 -4.30
C ALA A 107 -0.11 19.78 -3.03
N VAL A 108 1.08 20.36 -2.96
CA VAL A 108 1.58 21.14 -1.80
C VAL A 108 0.59 22.23 -1.35
N PRO A 109 0.14 23.17 -2.20
CA PRO A 109 -0.80 24.20 -1.78
C PRO A 109 -2.18 23.64 -1.40
N ILE A 110 -2.60 22.50 -1.97
CA ILE A 110 -3.87 21.87 -1.63
C ILE A 110 -3.82 21.31 -0.21
N TYR A 111 -2.73 20.62 0.16
CA TYR A 111 -2.54 20.14 1.53
C TYR A 111 -2.45 21.29 2.53
N GLN A 112 -1.69 22.34 2.20
CA GLN A 112 -1.58 23.53 3.03
C GLN A 112 -2.94 24.16 3.33
N ASN A 113 -3.80 24.26 2.32
CA ASN A 113 -5.17 24.73 2.47
C ASN A 113 -6.12 23.78 3.23
N CYS A 114 -5.74 22.51 3.39
CA CYS A 114 -6.46 21.56 4.23
C CYS A 114 -6.11 21.67 5.71
N LEU A 115 -4.91 22.11 6.04
CA LEU A 115 -4.38 22.24 7.40
C LEU A 115 -4.86 23.54 8.06
N THR A 116 -6.19 23.70 8.21
CA THR A 116 -6.82 24.88 8.78
C THR A 116 -7.86 24.51 9.83
N GLY A 117 -8.08 25.38 10.81
CA GLY A 117 -9.08 25.17 11.86
C GLY A 117 -8.82 23.89 12.65
N VAL A 118 -9.81 23.02 12.74
CA VAL A 118 -9.74 21.75 13.48
C VAL A 118 -8.81 20.71 12.85
N PHE A 119 -8.35 20.93 11.62
CA PHE A 119 -7.49 20.04 10.88
C PHE A 119 -6.01 20.43 10.90
N THR A 120 -5.67 21.52 11.57
CA THR A 120 -4.28 22.06 11.60
C THR A 120 -3.26 21.04 12.10
N GLU A 121 -3.65 20.17 13.01
CA GLU A 121 -2.79 19.15 13.62
C GLU A 121 -3.19 17.72 13.21
N ASP A 122 -4.02 17.54 12.16
CA ASP A 122 -4.43 16.21 11.72
C ASP A 122 -3.22 15.41 11.22
N PRO A 123 -2.88 14.26 11.86
CA PRO A 123 -1.65 13.54 11.56
C PRO A 123 -1.62 12.95 10.15
N LYS A 124 -2.77 12.63 9.55
CA LYS A 124 -2.82 12.08 8.20
C LYS A 124 -2.62 13.18 7.15
N LEU A 125 -3.15 14.37 7.41
CA LEU A 125 -2.94 15.53 6.54
C LEU A 125 -1.50 16.02 6.61
N LEU A 126 -0.91 16.13 7.82
CA LEU A 126 0.50 16.48 7.99
C LEU A 126 1.42 15.48 7.30
N LEU A 127 1.17 14.17 7.45
CA LEU A 127 1.94 13.14 6.76
C LEU A 127 1.82 13.25 5.23
N GLY A 128 0.60 13.44 4.71
CA GLY A 128 0.37 13.63 3.28
C GLY A 128 1.04 14.89 2.74
N TYR A 129 1.02 15.97 3.52
CA TYR A 129 1.69 17.23 3.18
C TYR A 129 3.21 17.06 3.10
N ALA A 130 3.82 16.40 4.10
CA ALA A 130 5.24 16.08 4.06
C ALA A 130 5.62 15.20 2.87
N HIS A 131 4.79 14.21 2.52
CA HIS A 131 4.99 13.42 1.30
C HIS A 131 4.96 14.29 0.03
N ALA A 132 4.02 15.22 -0.07
CA ALA A 132 3.93 16.13 -1.21
C ALA A 132 5.15 17.05 -1.30
N GLN A 133 5.61 17.64 -0.19
CA GLN A 133 6.80 18.46 -0.12
C GLN A 133 8.05 17.70 -0.55
N PHE A 134 8.26 16.49 -0.01
CA PHE A 134 9.38 15.64 -0.38
C PHE A 134 9.37 15.28 -1.86
N ALA A 135 8.22 14.87 -2.37
CA ALA A 135 8.05 14.52 -3.79
C ALA A 135 8.16 15.74 -4.73
N ALA A 136 7.91 16.94 -4.23
CA ALA A 136 8.14 18.21 -4.93
C ALA A 136 9.63 18.65 -4.93
N GLY A 137 10.51 17.90 -4.25
CA GLY A 137 11.94 18.18 -4.20
C GLY A 137 12.36 19.08 -3.03
N ASP A 138 11.53 19.24 -2.01
CA ASP A 138 11.85 20.01 -0.80
C ASP A 138 11.91 19.08 0.43
N PRO A 139 13.05 18.38 0.62
CA PRO A 139 13.23 17.51 1.79
C PRO A 139 13.28 18.27 3.12
N ALA A 140 13.77 19.52 3.12
CA ALA A 140 13.87 20.33 4.32
C ALA A 140 12.47 20.72 4.83
N ALA A 141 11.56 21.15 3.94
CA ALA A 141 10.18 21.43 4.30
C ALA A 141 9.46 20.16 4.76
N ALA A 142 9.67 19.02 4.09
CA ALA A 142 9.10 17.74 4.48
C ALA A 142 9.53 17.32 5.89
N ARG A 143 10.81 17.44 6.21
CA ARG A 143 11.35 17.18 7.55
C ARG A 143 10.69 18.08 8.60
N HIS A 144 10.62 19.39 8.35
CA HIS A 144 9.98 20.32 9.27
C HIS A 144 8.53 19.95 9.55
N THR A 145 7.75 19.59 8.52
CA THR A 145 6.36 19.15 8.67
C THR A 145 6.27 17.83 9.47
N LEU A 146 7.24 16.93 9.31
CA LEU A 146 7.30 15.68 10.09
C LEU A 146 7.71 15.92 11.54
N ASP A 147 8.60 16.89 11.82
CA ASP A 147 8.90 17.33 13.20
C ASP A 147 7.65 17.88 13.89
N GLU A 148 6.87 18.69 13.17
CA GLU A 148 5.58 19.19 13.66
C GLU A 148 4.59 18.04 13.92
N LEU A 149 4.47 17.10 13.00
CA LEU A 149 3.64 15.90 13.16
C LEU A 149 4.00 15.13 14.43
N ILE A 150 5.28 14.86 14.65
CA ILE A 150 5.78 14.12 15.81
C ILE A 150 5.50 14.90 17.12
N GLY A 151 5.76 16.19 17.13
CA GLY A 151 5.56 17.04 18.31
C GLY A 151 4.09 17.17 18.70
N LYS A 152 3.20 17.30 17.71
CA LYS A 152 1.76 17.49 17.95
C LYS A 152 1.00 16.16 18.18
N ASN A 153 1.52 15.06 17.64
CA ASN A 153 0.85 13.76 17.66
C ASN A 153 1.79 12.65 18.17
N PRO A 154 2.24 12.69 19.45
CA PRO A 154 3.24 11.76 19.98
C PRO A 154 2.80 10.28 19.96
N GLU A 155 1.49 10.03 19.92
CA GLU A 155 0.93 8.66 19.82
C GLU A 155 0.75 8.16 18.39
N PHE A 156 0.92 9.03 17.40
CA PHE A 156 0.78 8.62 16.01
C PHE A 156 2.00 7.80 15.56
N ARG A 157 1.76 6.58 15.10
CA ARG A 157 2.80 5.66 14.61
C ARG A 157 2.60 5.38 13.14
N SER A 158 3.62 5.66 12.34
CA SER A 158 3.64 5.40 10.90
C SER A 158 5.03 4.96 10.47
N PRO A 159 5.25 3.66 10.17
CA PRO A 159 6.52 3.21 9.60
C PRO A 159 6.89 3.95 8.32
N ASP A 160 5.92 4.22 7.44
CA ASP A 160 6.13 4.97 6.21
C ASP A 160 6.48 6.45 6.49
N GLY A 161 5.87 7.05 7.52
CA GLY A 161 6.22 8.40 7.97
C GLY A 161 7.64 8.48 8.52
N HIS A 162 8.07 7.48 9.30
CA HIS A 162 9.44 7.38 9.79
C HIS A 162 10.44 7.18 8.63
N LEU A 163 10.10 6.32 7.65
CA LEU A 163 10.94 6.17 6.47
C LEU A 163 11.06 7.49 5.68
N LEU A 164 9.96 8.22 5.54
CA LEU A 164 9.99 9.54 4.90
C LEU A 164 10.88 10.52 5.67
N TYR A 165 10.84 10.49 7.00
CA TYR A 165 11.69 11.33 7.86
C TYR A 165 13.17 11.05 7.63
N ALA A 166 13.57 9.77 7.64
CA ALA A 166 14.94 9.38 7.33
C ALA A 166 15.39 9.81 5.92
N ARG A 167 14.50 9.66 4.93
CA ARG A 167 14.75 10.11 3.55
C ARG A 167 14.86 11.63 3.44
N ALA A 168 14.07 12.37 4.21
CA ALA A 168 14.12 13.82 4.24
C ALA A 168 15.44 14.32 4.86
N LEU A 169 15.88 13.72 5.95
CA LEU A 169 17.19 13.97 6.55
C LEU A 169 18.34 13.68 5.57
N GLU A 170 18.29 12.56 4.86
CA GLU A 170 19.27 12.22 3.83
C GLU A 170 19.25 13.25 2.68
N GLY A 171 18.06 13.67 2.23
CA GLY A 171 17.88 14.62 1.15
C GLY A 171 18.35 16.04 1.47
N GLU A 172 18.33 16.45 2.75
CA GLU A 172 18.89 17.72 3.20
C GLU A 172 20.39 17.65 3.56
N GLY A 173 21.03 16.46 3.42
CA GLY A 173 22.43 16.23 3.72
C GLY A 173 22.74 15.97 5.18
N SER A 174 21.76 15.73 6.04
CA SER A 174 21.92 15.36 7.45
C SER A 174 22.23 13.86 7.61
N ASP A 175 23.31 13.40 6.95
CA ASP A 175 23.63 11.98 6.78
C ASP A 175 23.77 11.20 8.09
N GLU A 176 24.37 11.78 9.13
CA GLU A 176 24.53 11.12 10.44
C GLU A 176 23.18 10.87 11.11
N LYS A 177 22.27 11.84 11.06
CA LYS A 177 20.91 11.67 11.59
C LYS A 177 20.12 10.67 10.76
N ALA A 178 20.18 10.78 9.43
CA ALA A 178 19.54 9.81 8.53
C ALA A 178 20.04 8.38 8.79
N LEU A 179 21.32 8.19 9.06
CA LEU A 179 21.92 6.90 9.36
C LEU A 179 21.31 6.30 10.64
N SER A 180 21.15 7.09 11.70
CA SER A 180 20.53 6.66 12.96
C SER A 180 19.07 6.23 12.75
N GLU A 181 18.31 7.02 11.99
CA GLU A 181 16.91 6.70 11.69
C GLU A 181 16.79 5.45 10.82
N TYR A 182 17.63 5.30 9.80
CA TYR A 182 17.64 4.09 8.97
C TYR A 182 18.07 2.85 9.75
N ALA A 183 19.01 2.96 10.69
CA ALA A 183 19.39 1.84 11.56
C ALA A 183 18.18 1.34 12.36
N THR A 184 17.45 2.26 12.98
CA THR A 184 16.21 1.93 13.71
C THR A 184 15.15 1.31 12.79
N LEU A 185 14.95 1.87 11.59
CA LEU A 185 13.99 1.35 10.60
C LEU A 185 14.36 -0.06 10.11
N ALA A 186 15.64 -0.38 9.96
CA ALA A 186 16.10 -1.68 9.50
C ALA A 186 15.62 -2.83 10.38
N ASP A 187 15.34 -2.56 11.66
CA ASP A 187 14.89 -3.55 12.63
C ASP A 187 13.39 -3.83 12.55
N TYR A 188 12.56 -2.81 12.30
CA TYR A 188 11.10 -2.97 12.42
C TYR A 188 10.30 -2.63 11.16
N TYR A 189 10.89 -1.95 10.17
CA TYR A 189 10.16 -1.59 8.95
C TYR A 189 9.72 -2.85 8.18
N PRO A 190 8.45 -2.93 7.78
CA PRO A 190 7.92 -4.17 7.21
C PRO A 190 8.41 -4.48 5.79
N GLY A 191 9.05 -3.51 5.11
CA GLY A 191 9.58 -3.65 3.75
C GLY A 191 11.11 -3.80 3.70
N ALA A 192 11.64 -4.05 2.51
CA ALA A 192 13.07 -4.13 2.28
C ALA A 192 13.73 -2.75 2.05
N GLU A 193 12.93 -1.72 1.71
CA GLU A 193 13.42 -0.38 1.33
C GLU A 193 14.34 0.23 2.39
N ALA A 194 13.92 0.24 3.66
CA ALA A 194 14.69 0.87 4.73
C ALA A 194 16.09 0.26 4.87
N GLY A 195 16.19 -1.08 4.86
CA GLY A 195 17.47 -1.77 4.95
C GLY A 195 18.39 -1.54 3.75
N VAL A 196 17.84 -1.45 2.55
CA VAL A 196 18.62 -1.11 1.34
C VAL A 196 19.14 0.31 1.40
N ARG A 197 18.29 1.28 1.78
CA ARG A 197 18.71 2.69 1.93
C ARG A 197 19.77 2.84 3.02
N TYR A 198 19.60 2.16 4.15
CA TYR A 198 20.60 2.12 5.21
C TYR A 198 21.95 1.65 4.70
N ALA A 199 21.99 0.54 3.98
CA ALA A 199 23.23 0.00 3.43
C ALA A 199 23.87 0.92 2.39
N LYS A 200 23.08 1.56 1.53
CA LYS A 200 23.59 2.55 0.55
C LYS A 200 24.20 3.76 1.24
N LEU A 201 23.57 4.27 2.29
CA LEU A 201 24.09 5.37 3.07
C LEU A 201 25.39 4.98 3.80
N LEU A 202 25.44 3.79 4.42
CA LEU A 202 26.65 3.24 5.02
C LEU A 202 27.81 3.15 4.02
N LYS A 203 27.53 2.65 2.80
CA LYS A 203 28.54 2.55 1.73
C LYS A 203 29.06 3.93 1.32
N ARG A 204 28.16 4.91 1.18
CA ARG A 204 28.52 6.32 0.86
C ARG A 204 29.41 6.96 1.94
N LEU A 205 29.18 6.59 3.21
CA LEU A 205 29.95 7.07 4.36
C LEU A 205 31.22 6.22 4.65
N GLY A 206 31.62 5.32 3.73
CA GLY A 206 32.83 4.52 3.85
C GLY A 206 32.72 3.31 4.77
N GLN A 207 31.52 2.99 5.28
CA GLN A 207 31.27 1.83 6.18
C GLN A 207 30.89 0.57 5.39
N GLY A 208 31.65 0.24 4.37
CA GLY A 208 31.38 -0.87 3.44
C GLY A 208 31.17 -2.23 4.10
N PRO A 209 31.97 -2.65 5.10
CA PRO A 209 31.75 -3.91 5.80
C PRO A 209 30.37 -4.01 6.45
N LEU A 210 29.93 -2.96 7.13
CA LEU A 210 28.61 -2.91 7.79
C LEU A 210 27.48 -2.88 6.75
N ALA A 211 27.66 -2.18 5.65
CA ALA A 211 26.72 -2.18 4.54
C ALA A 211 26.50 -3.59 3.98
N ARG A 212 27.58 -4.33 3.74
CA ARG A 212 27.49 -5.75 3.29
C ARG A 212 26.78 -6.64 4.30
N GLN A 213 27.10 -6.51 5.57
CA GLN A 213 26.44 -7.28 6.64
C GLN A 213 24.92 -6.99 6.67
N THR A 214 24.52 -5.72 6.55
CA THR A 214 23.12 -5.30 6.51
C THR A 214 22.38 -5.92 5.32
N LEU A 215 22.96 -5.85 4.12
CA LEU A 215 22.37 -6.40 2.90
C LEU A 215 22.27 -7.94 2.99
N GLN A 216 23.31 -8.61 3.50
CA GLN A 216 23.28 -10.05 3.67
C GLN A 216 22.16 -10.48 4.62
N ALA A 217 22.05 -9.86 5.78
CA ALA A 217 20.98 -10.15 6.74
C ALA A 217 19.58 -9.90 6.17
N LEU A 218 19.42 -8.82 5.37
CA LEU A 218 18.17 -8.51 4.67
C LEU A 218 17.79 -9.61 3.66
N LEU A 219 18.73 -10.04 2.82
CA LEU A 219 18.49 -11.07 1.80
C LEU A 219 18.21 -12.44 2.42
N GLU A 220 18.89 -12.80 3.51
CA GLU A 220 18.63 -14.04 4.27
C GLU A 220 17.21 -14.02 4.88
N ARG A 221 16.80 -12.93 5.54
CA ARG A 221 15.42 -12.77 6.03
C ARG A 221 14.41 -12.90 4.90
N ALA A 222 14.66 -12.25 3.77
CA ALA A 222 13.77 -12.30 2.60
C ALA A 222 13.66 -13.72 2.01
N ARG A 223 14.73 -14.53 2.06
CA ARG A 223 14.71 -15.93 1.60
C ARG A 223 13.76 -16.80 2.42
N LEU A 224 13.65 -16.53 3.72
CA LEU A 224 12.75 -17.24 4.62
C LEU A 224 11.33 -16.68 4.60
N ALA A 225 11.13 -15.48 4.04
CA ALA A 225 9.84 -14.83 3.99
C ALA A 225 8.86 -15.49 2.98
N PRO A 226 7.53 -15.35 3.18
CA PRO A 226 6.53 -15.88 2.28
C PRO A 226 6.67 -15.34 0.84
N ALA A 227 6.19 -16.11 -0.15
CA ALA A 227 6.33 -15.76 -1.56
C ALA A 227 5.65 -14.41 -1.93
N HIS A 228 4.55 -14.06 -1.27
CA HIS A 228 3.87 -12.79 -1.50
C HIS A 228 4.73 -11.58 -1.07
N TYR A 229 5.47 -11.70 0.05
CA TYR A 229 6.42 -10.68 0.48
C TYR A 229 7.53 -10.48 -0.55
N ARG A 230 8.17 -11.57 -1.00
CA ARG A 230 9.24 -11.50 -2.00
C ARG A 230 8.78 -10.89 -3.32
N ARG A 231 7.54 -11.15 -3.73
CA ARG A 231 6.96 -10.50 -4.92
C ARG A 231 6.74 -9.02 -4.73
N ALA A 232 6.20 -8.63 -3.58
CA ALA A 232 5.92 -7.23 -3.26
C ALA A 232 7.20 -6.38 -3.09
N GLN A 233 8.29 -7.01 -2.59
CA GLN A 233 9.56 -6.34 -2.32
C GLN A 233 10.63 -6.60 -3.40
N ARG A 234 10.22 -7.17 -4.55
CA ARG A 234 11.16 -7.65 -5.57
C ARG A 234 12.16 -6.58 -6.01
N GLU A 235 11.71 -5.37 -6.28
CA GLU A 235 12.55 -4.27 -6.74
C GLU A 235 13.67 -3.98 -5.75
N TRP A 236 13.34 -3.83 -4.47
CA TRP A 236 14.31 -3.59 -3.39
C TRP A 236 15.24 -4.78 -3.14
N LEU A 237 14.74 -6.00 -3.28
CA LEU A 237 15.57 -7.20 -3.13
C LEU A 237 16.54 -7.37 -4.30
N ASP A 238 16.13 -7.04 -5.51
CA ASP A 238 17.00 -7.04 -6.69
C ASP A 238 18.07 -5.94 -6.55
N GLU A 239 17.72 -4.76 -6.02
CA GLU A 239 18.65 -3.68 -5.72
C GLU A 239 19.65 -4.12 -4.63
N ALA A 240 19.19 -4.71 -3.53
CA ALA A 240 20.05 -5.27 -2.47
C ALA A 240 21.08 -6.28 -3.03
N ALA A 241 20.61 -7.19 -3.89
CA ALA A 241 21.48 -8.17 -4.53
C ALA A 241 22.48 -7.53 -5.51
N SER A 242 22.13 -6.43 -6.14
CA SER A 242 23.04 -5.65 -6.99
C SER A 242 24.13 -4.94 -6.16
N GLU A 243 23.73 -4.28 -5.07
CA GLU A 243 24.67 -3.60 -4.16
C GLU A 243 25.66 -4.54 -3.47
N MET A 244 25.28 -5.82 -3.29
CA MET A 244 26.18 -6.85 -2.75
C MET A 244 27.29 -7.25 -3.74
N ARG A 245 27.08 -7.09 -5.05
CA ARG A 245 28.06 -7.47 -6.09
C ARG A 245 29.05 -6.35 -6.45
N GLY A 246 28.71 -5.11 -6.16
CA GLY A 246 29.55 -3.91 -6.38
C GLY A 246 30.28 -3.48 -5.13
#